data_b69950e2021706b563de89b655ce6698
#
_entry.id   b69950e2021706b563de89b655ce6698
#
_cell.length_a   1.000
_cell.length_b   1.000
_cell.length_c   1.000
_cell.angle_alpha   90.00
_cell.angle_beta   90.00
_cell.angle_gamma   90.00
#
_symmetry.space_group_name_H-M   'P 1'
#
loop_
_entity.id
_entity.type
_entity.pdbx_description
1 polymer ?
#
loop_
_entity_poly.entity_id
_entity_poly.type
_entity_poly.pdbx_seq_one_letter_code
_entity_poly.pdbx_strand_id
1 'polypeptide(L)'
;MQADRQQPIVNGAQIGSNMKFAIFGNKHQTSKSKSIERLFEAIIRYNDIFAIDRPFYEFLVGEGISVPAPAEFITDNDFTADIAISFGGDGTLLRTASRIGRKPIPILGINAGRLGFLTTTSNDNIDHILERIHNGEYATEERSLIEAVTEGGTLKNYPFALNEIAVMKHDSSSMMTLEATLNGVDRIIYQADGLIVATPSGSTGYSLSVGGPIISPEANVVVLTPIAPHSLSARPIVIDDNSVVEIKVCSRSHNFLIAIDGRNESCDENMKITVRKANYKQLIIRRKSHSFIQNLQEKLMWGTDIRE
;
A
#
# COMPACT_ATOMS: atom_id res chain seq x y z
N MET A 1 -31.27 -11.41 15.31
CA MET A 1 -30.29 -10.95 16.30
C MET A 1 -29.04 -10.51 15.52
N GLN A 2 -28.94 -9.22 15.20
CA GLN A 2 -27.75 -8.62 14.61
C GLN A 2 -26.74 -8.39 15.74
N ALA A 3 -25.62 -9.11 15.70
CA ALA A 3 -24.50 -8.84 16.57
C ALA A 3 -23.77 -7.60 16.06
N ASP A 4 -23.92 -6.52 16.78
CA ASP A 4 -23.21 -5.26 16.63
C ASP A 4 -21.70 -5.53 16.89
N ARG A 5 -20.94 -5.78 15.83
CA ARG A 5 -19.48 -5.86 15.92
C ARG A 5 -18.93 -4.44 15.94
N GLN A 6 -18.96 -3.82 17.11
CA GLN A 6 -18.24 -2.59 17.37
C GLN A 6 -16.74 -2.86 17.21
N GLN A 7 -16.15 -2.29 16.16
CA GLN A 7 -14.69 -2.20 16.00
C GLN A 7 -14.11 -1.34 17.13
N PRO A 8 -12.89 -1.63 17.60
CA PRO A 8 -12.27 -0.84 18.65
C PRO A 8 -12.08 0.60 18.18
N ILE A 9 -12.83 1.52 18.79
CA ILE A 9 -12.58 2.94 18.70
C ILE A 9 -11.29 3.17 19.49
N VAL A 10 -10.20 3.46 18.79
CA VAL A 10 -9.01 4.03 19.44
C VAL A 10 -9.46 5.39 19.99
N ASN A 11 -9.59 5.49 21.29
CA ASN A 11 -10.03 6.67 22.00
C ASN A 11 -9.19 7.87 21.56
N GLY A 12 -9.89 8.92 21.11
CA GLY A 12 -9.31 10.15 20.63
C GLY A 12 -8.29 10.72 21.62
N ALA A 13 -7.17 11.18 21.08
CA ALA A 13 -6.22 12.01 21.80
C ALA A 13 -6.97 13.20 22.42
N GLN A 14 -6.62 13.55 23.64
CA GLN A 14 -7.21 14.66 24.38
C GLN A 14 -7.19 15.95 23.53
N ILE A 15 -8.34 16.58 23.39
CA ILE A 15 -8.54 17.89 22.79
C ILE A 15 -7.60 18.87 23.51
N GLY A 16 -6.59 19.42 22.80
CA GLY A 16 -5.72 20.47 23.32
C GLY A 16 -4.21 20.29 23.14
N SER A 17 -3.71 19.16 22.57
CA SER A 17 -2.28 19.00 22.26
C SER A 17 -2.02 19.23 20.76
N ASN A 18 -0.96 20.00 20.45
CA ASN A 18 -0.47 20.15 19.08
C ASN A 18 -0.10 18.77 18.53
N MET A 19 -0.63 18.40 17.37
CA MET A 19 -0.31 17.14 16.70
C MET A 19 1.00 17.28 15.93
N LYS A 20 1.73 16.17 15.81
CA LYS A 20 2.90 16.05 14.94
C LYS A 20 2.54 15.22 13.71
N PHE A 21 2.59 15.82 12.53
CA PHE A 21 2.39 15.14 11.27
C PHE A 21 3.71 14.73 10.61
N ALA A 22 3.78 13.54 9.99
CA ALA A 22 4.87 13.15 9.10
C ALA A 22 4.36 13.23 7.64
N ILE A 23 4.94 14.11 6.82
CA ILE A 23 4.43 14.41 5.47
C ILE A 23 5.32 13.76 4.41
N PHE A 24 4.71 12.93 3.57
CA PHE A 24 5.31 12.27 2.42
C PHE A 24 4.54 12.64 1.15
N GLY A 25 5.22 12.82 0.03
CA GLY A 25 4.56 13.18 -1.21
C GLY A 25 5.21 12.63 -2.47
N ASN A 26 4.56 12.87 -3.60
CA ASN A 26 5.04 12.44 -4.92
C ASN A 26 5.72 13.61 -5.65
N LYS A 27 6.93 13.37 -6.16
CA LYS A 27 7.76 14.34 -6.91
C LYS A 27 7.28 14.64 -8.35
N HIS A 28 6.23 13.98 -8.83
CA HIS A 28 5.77 14.09 -10.22
C HIS A 28 4.43 14.82 -10.39
N GLN A 29 3.95 15.52 -9.36
CA GLN A 29 2.62 16.14 -9.42
C GLN A 29 2.69 17.67 -9.21
N THR A 30 3.25 18.38 -10.20
CA THR A 30 3.38 19.85 -10.23
C THR A 30 2.05 20.61 -10.28
N SER A 31 1.00 20.02 -10.81
CA SER A 31 -0.28 20.71 -11.06
C SER A 31 -1.13 21.03 -9.81
N LYS A 32 -0.60 20.81 -8.57
CA LYS A 32 -1.41 20.84 -7.34
C LYS A 32 -0.78 21.65 -6.20
N SER A 33 0.00 22.66 -6.54
CA SER A 33 0.58 23.62 -5.58
C SER A 33 -0.45 24.12 -4.56
N LYS A 34 -1.63 24.53 -5.01
CA LYS A 34 -2.69 25.06 -4.14
C LYS A 34 -3.18 24.10 -3.06
N SER A 35 -3.21 22.79 -3.33
CA SER A 35 -3.71 21.82 -2.37
C SER A 35 -2.71 21.53 -1.27
N ILE A 36 -1.42 21.49 -1.60
CA ILE A 36 -0.36 21.29 -0.60
C ILE A 36 -0.16 22.57 0.24
N GLU A 37 -0.30 23.76 -0.36
CA GLU A 37 -0.27 25.02 0.37
C GLU A 37 -1.42 25.09 1.39
N ARG A 38 -2.64 24.71 1.01
CA ARG A 38 -3.79 24.59 1.94
C ARG A 38 -3.53 23.61 3.07
N LEU A 39 -2.83 22.50 2.81
CA LEU A 39 -2.47 21.56 3.87
C LEU A 39 -1.55 22.24 4.90
N PHE A 40 -0.52 22.96 4.46
CA PHE A 40 0.37 23.68 5.36
C PHE A 40 -0.34 24.81 6.12
N GLU A 41 -1.21 25.58 5.44
CA GLU A 41 -2.02 26.62 6.08
C GLU A 41 -2.91 26.04 7.18
N ALA A 42 -3.54 24.88 6.92
CA ALA A 42 -4.38 24.22 7.90
C ALA A 42 -3.58 23.69 9.09
N ILE A 43 -2.39 23.08 8.87
CA ILE A 43 -1.49 22.65 9.94
C ILE A 43 -1.10 23.83 10.84
N ILE A 44 -0.73 24.98 10.25
CA ILE A 44 -0.37 26.19 11.01
C ILE A 44 -1.57 26.73 11.79
N ARG A 45 -2.77 26.75 11.18
CA ARG A 45 -4.00 27.23 11.81
C ARG A 45 -4.34 26.48 13.10
N TYR A 46 -4.08 25.17 13.14
CA TYR A 46 -4.27 24.36 14.34
C TYR A 46 -3.07 24.38 15.30
N ASN A 47 -2.02 25.17 14.98
CA ASN A 47 -0.78 25.23 15.74
C ASN A 47 -0.07 23.89 15.87
N ASP A 48 -0.25 23.03 14.86
CA ASP A 48 0.41 21.72 14.75
C ASP A 48 1.83 21.87 14.23
N ILE A 49 2.63 20.83 14.43
CA ILE A 49 4.00 20.75 13.91
C ILE A 49 4.08 19.61 12.86
N PHE A 50 5.07 19.70 11.99
CA PHE A 50 5.26 18.62 11.01
C PHE A 50 6.74 18.33 10.77
N ALA A 51 7.00 17.04 10.51
CA ALA A 51 8.19 16.53 9.86
C ALA A 51 7.88 16.27 8.38
N ILE A 52 8.82 16.48 7.48
CA ILE A 52 8.61 16.29 6.04
C ILE A 52 9.73 15.46 5.43
N ASP A 53 9.37 14.53 4.55
CA ASP A 53 10.32 13.77 3.73
C ASP A 53 11.22 14.73 2.95
N ARG A 54 12.54 14.72 3.22
CA ARG A 54 13.49 15.68 2.65
C ARG A 54 13.42 15.75 1.11
N PRO A 55 13.40 14.62 0.38
CA PRO A 55 13.25 14.65 -1.06
C PRO A 55 11.93 15.28 -1.55
N PHE A 56 10.84 15.18 -0.78
CA PHE A 56 9.59 15.83 -1.11
C PHE A 56 9.65 17.34 -0.85
N TYR A 57 10.25 17.76 0.25
CA TYR A 57 10.49 19.18 0.56
C TYR A 57 11.32 19.87 -0.55
N GLU A 58 12.45 19.27 -0.93
CA GLU A 58 13.34 19.79 -1.97
C GLU A 58 12.60 19.94 -3.31
N PHE A 59 11.74 18.99 -3.66
CA PHE A 59 10.86 19.07 -4.82
C PHE A 59 9.90 20.26 -4.72
N LEU A 60 9.19 20.45 -3.60
CA LEU A 60 8.24 21.55 -3.42
C LEU A 60 8.91 22.91 -3.54
N VAL A 61 10.07 23.09 -2.90
CA VAL A 61 10.86 24.33 -2.99
C VAL A 61 11.35 24.57 -4.42
N GLY A 62 11.79 23.52 -5.13
CA GLY A 62 12.22 23.59 -6.53
C GLY A 62 11.10 24.00 -7.48
N GLU A 63 9.85 23.66 -7.18
CA GLU A 63 8.65 24.07 -7.91
C GLU A 63 8.13 25.47 -7.49
N GLY A 64 8.82 26.16 -6.59
CA GLY A 64 8.42 27.48 -6.10
C GLY A 64 7.23 27.48 -5.13
N ILE A 65 6.89 26.32 -4.56
CA ILE A 65 5.80 26.19 -3.58
C ILE A 65 6.30 26.67 -2.22
N SER A 66 5.54 27.55 -1.57
CA SER A 66 5.85 28.05 -0.24
C SER A 66 5.63 26.97 0.81
N VAL A 67 6.71 26.50 1.42
CA VAL A 67 6.65 25.51 2.50
C VAL A 67 7.09 26.19 3.81
N PRO A 68 6.25 26.14 4.86
CA PRO A 68 6.65 26.65 6.18
C PRO A 68 7.87 25.89 6.72
N ALA A 69 8.57 26.47 7.68
CA ALA A 69 9.70 25.79 8.31
C ALA A 69 9.23 24.50 9.02
N PRO A 70 9.70 23.32 8.59
CA PRO A 70 9.34 22.07 9.26
C PRO A 70 10.05 21.96 10.62
N ALA A 71 9.42 21.27 11.57
CA ALA A 71 10.06 20.96 12.84
C ALA A 71 11.25 19.97 12.64
N GLU A 72 11.16 19.11 11.62
CA GLU A 72 12.16 18.08 11.34
C GLU A 72 12.15 17.66 9.85
N PHE A 73 13.31 17.31 9.30
CA PHE A 73 13.42 16.64 8.01
C PHE A 73 13.54 15.13 8.19
N ILE A 74 12.64 14.38 7.54
CA ILE A 74 12.70 12.92 7.53
C ILE A 74 13.72 12.48 6.46
N THR A 75 14.87 11.99 6.89
CA THR A 75 15.96 11.48 6.03
C THR A 75 16.02 9.97 6.00
N ASP A 76 15.62 9.34 7.07
CA ASP A 76 15.61 7.89 7.28
C ASP A 76 14.25 7.40 7.83
N ASN A 77 14.21 6.20 8.39
CA ASN A 77 13.00 5.65 8.97
C ASN A 77 12.89 5.84 10.49
N ASP A 78 13.82 6.57 11.10
CA ASP A 78 13.78 6.90 12.54
C ASP A 78 13.12 8.27 12.77
N PHE A 79 11.80 8.31 12.73
CA PHE A 79 10.99 9.48 12.99
C PHE A 79 9.76 9.10 13.84
N THR A 80 9.15 10.08 14.49
CA THR A 80 7.90 9.95 15.24
C THR A 80 6.85 10.90 14.70
N ALA A 81 5.60 10.51 14.74
CA ALA A 81 4.44 11.35 14.41
C ALA A 81 3.17 10.74 15.00
N ASP A 82 2.13 11.55 15.17
CA ASP A 82 0.80 11.08 15.54
C ASP A 82 0.06 10.52 14.30
N ILE A 83 0.24 11.16 13.15
CA ILE A 83 -0.35 10.77 11.87
C ILE A 83 0.67 11.00 10.76
N ALA A 84 0.75 10.06 9.83
CA ALA A 84 1.48 10.25 8.57
C ALA A 84 0.52 10.69 7.46
N ILE A 85 0.86 11.77 6.77
CA ILE A 85 0.11 12.26 5.61
C ILE A 85 0.83 11.80 4.34
N SER A 86 0.15 11.00 3.54
CA SER A 86 0.60 10.60 2.20
C SER A 86 -0.10 11.47 1.15
N PHE A 87 0.60 12.45 0.61
CA PHE A 87 0.08 13.37 -0.40
C PHE A 87 0.40 12.87 -1.81
N GLY A 88 -0.57 12.21 -2.45
CA GLY A 88 -0.38 11.57 -3.76
C GLY A 88 -1.40 10.47 -4.03
N GLY A 89 -1.08 9.55 -4.94
CA GLY A 89 -1.89 8.36 -5.22
C GLY A 89 -1.48 7.16 -4.36
N ASP A 90 -2.08 5.99 -4.68
CA ASP A 90 -1.85 4.74 -3.95
C ASP A 90 -0.36 4.35 -3.88
N GLY A 91 0.41 4.54 -4.95
CA GLY A 91 1.85 4.29 -4.94
C GLY A 91 2.64 5.18 -3.95
N THR A 92 2.16 6.41 -3.65
CA THR A 92 2.74 7.26 -2.61
C THR A 92 2.40 6.71 -1.24
N LEU A 93 1.17 6.24 -1.04
CA LEU A 93 0.74 5.61 0.21
C LEU A 93 1.54 4.34 0.50
N LEU A 94 1.78 3.48 -0.50
CA LEU A 94 2.62 2.29 -0.35
C LEU A 94 4.05 2.64 0.07
N ARG A 95 4.65 3.69 -0.52
CA ARG A 95 5.96 4.19 -0.08
C ARG A 95 5.92 4.74 1.35
N THR A 96 4.88 5.50 1.70
CA THR A 96 4.69 6.01 3.07
C THR A 96 4.60 4.85 4.05
N ALA A 97 3.82 3.81 3.75
CA ALA A 97 3.70 2.61 4.58
C ALA A 97 5.06 1.92 4.79
N SER A 98 5.88 1.79 3.75
CA SER A 98 7.22 1.20 3.87
C SER A 98 8.18 2.04 4.74
N ARG A 99 8.03 3.38 4.76
CA ARG A 99 8.81 4.29 5.61
C ARG A 99 8.37 4.26 7.08
N ILE A 100 7.08 4.12 7.32
CA ILE A 100 6.51 3.94 8.66
C ILE A 100 6.95 2.60 9.24
N GLY A 101 6.89 1.54 8.44
CA GLY A 101 7.25 0.21 8.89
C GLY A 101 6.33 -0.28 10.01
N ARG A 102 6.92 -0.74 11.11
CA ARG A 102 6.20 -1.31 12.28
C ARG A 102 5.68 -0.27 13.27
N LYS A 103 5.89 1.01 13.02
CA LYS A 103 5.40 2.07 13.93
C LYS A 103 3.88 2.12 13.89
N PRO A 104 3.22 2.34 15.04
CA PRO A 104 1.76 2.43 15.11
C PRO A 104 1.25 3.81 14.65
N ILE A 105 1.78 4.32 13.54
CA ILE A 105 1.42 5.62 12.96
C ILE A 105 0.36 5.41 11.89
N PRO A 106 -0.88 5.90 12.06
CA PRO A 106 -1.91 5.81 11.05
C PRO A 106 -1.61 6.70 9.84
N ILE A 107 -1.95 6.23 8.64
CA ILE A 107 -1.74 6.96 7.39
C ILE A 107 -3.04 7.62 6.93
N LEU A 108 -2.99 8.92 6.74
CA LEU A 108 -4.00 9.68 6.00
C LEU A 108 -3.56 9.80 4.53
N GLY A 109 -4.24 9.11 3.63
CA GLY A 109 -4.01 9.23 2.20
C GLY A 109 -4.80 10.39 1.60
N ILE A 110 -4.14 11.48 1.21
CA ILE A 110 -4.75 12.60 0.48
C ILE A 110 -4.43 12.45 -1.00
N ASN A 111 -5.47 12.23 -1.78
CA ASN A 111 -5.30 12.07 -3.21
C ASN A 111 -5.08 13.41 -3.90
N ALA A 112 -3.93 13.52 -4.52
CA ALA A 112 -3.58 14.68 -5.32
C ALA A 112 -4.09 14.59 -6.79
N GLY A 113 -4.86 13.58 -7.20
CA GLY A 113 -5.32 13.31 -8.57
C GLY A 113 -6.62 12.55 -8.67
N ARG A 114 -6.58 11.49 -9.45
CA ARG A 114 -7.69 10.54 -9.51
C ARG A 114 -7.69 9.73 -8.22
N LEU A 115 -8.84 9.66 -7.58
CA LEU A 115 -9.07 8.90 -6.33
C LEU A 115 -8.47 7.48 -6.42
N GLY A 116 -7.67 6.98 -5.45
CA GLY A 116 -7.10 5.63 -5.35
C GLY A 116 -8.02 4.65 -4.63
N PHE A 117 -7.65 3.39 -4.57
CA PHE A 117 -8.32 2.42 -3.71
C PHE A 117 -7.87 2.54 -2.25
N LEU A 118 -6.63 2.97 -2.04
CA LEU A 118 -6.05 3.23 -0.72
C LEU A 118 -6.19 4.69 -0.31
N THR A 119 -6.07 5.63 -1.27
CA THR A 119 -6.19 7.07 -1.04
C THR A 119 -7.63 7.52 -1.27
N THR A 120 -8.45 7.50 -0.22
CA THR A 120 -9.90 7.76 -0.29
C THR A 120 -10.29 9.22 -0.03
N THR A 121 -9.32 10.08 0.25
CA THR A 121 -9.55 11.48 0.59
C THR A 121 -9.20 12.39 -0.57
N SER A 122 -10.19 13.16 -1.08
CA SER A 122 -9.96 14.21 -2.09
C SER A 122 -9.25 15.42 -1.46
N ASN A 123 -8.35 16.03 -2.22
CA ASN A 123 -7.64 17.26 -1.85
C ASN A 123 -8.57 18.49 -1.67
N ASP A 124 -9.79 18.46 -2.18
CA ASP A 124 -10.74 19.58 -2.06
C ASP A 124 -11.28 19.74 -0.63
N ASN A 125 -11.08 18.75 0.24
CA ASN A 125 -11.63 18.69 1.59
C ASN A 125 -10.56 18.71 2.69
N ILE A 126 -9.36 19.24 2.44
CA ILE A 126 -8.22 19.20 3.40
C ILE A 126 -8.59 19.85 4.74
N ASP A 127 -9.18 21.05 4.71
CA ASP A 127 -9.58 21.77 5.93
C ASP A 127 -10.56 20.94 6.78
N HIS A 128 -11.60 20.41 6.15
CA HIS A 128 -12.61 19.61 6.83
C HIS A 128 -12.06 18.28 7.39
N ILE A 129 -11.04 17.71 6.76
CA ILE A 129 -10.41 16.48 7.25
C ILE A 129 -9.56 16.73 8.46
N LEU A 130 -8.75 17.79 8.46
CA LEU A 130 -7.95 18.16 9.63
C LEU A 130 -8.85 18.57 10.81
N GLU A 131 -9.93 19.30 10.55
CA GLU A 131 -10.96 19.59 11.56
C GLU A 131 -11.49 18.30 12.19
N ARG A 132 -11.89 17.32 11.37
CA ARG A 132 -12.39 16.03 11.88
C ARG A 132 -11.33 15.23 12.64
N ILE A 133 -10.06 15.31 12.22
CA ILE A 133 -8.96 14.67 12.94
C ILE A 133 -8.82 15.29 14.33
N HIS A 134 -8.83 16.63 14.45
CA HIS A 134 -8.77 17.31 15.73
C HIS A 134 -9.97 17.01 16.63
N ASN A 135 -11.16 16.83 16.03
CA ASN A 135 -12.36 16.44 16.77
C ASN A 135 -12.40 14.93 17.13
N GLY A 136 -11.40 14.13 16.73
CA GLY A 136 -11.40 12.67 16.92
C GLY A 136 -12.47 11.95 16.08
N GLU A 137 -12.97 12.58 15.01
CA GLU A 137 -14.06 12.09 14.17
C GLU A 137 -13.58 11.26 12.98
N TYR A 138 -12.51 10.52 13.12
CA TYR A 138 -12.00 9.61 12.11
C TYR A 138 -12.07 8.15 12.58
N ALA A 139 -11.95 7.23 11.67
CA ALA A 139 -11.80 5.81 11.95
C ALA A 139 -10.51 5.31 11.32
N THR A 140 -9.85 4.39 11.99
CA THR A 140 -8.70 3.66 11.43
C THR A 140 -9.14 2.28 10.97
N GLU A 141 -8.62 1.85 9.84
CA GLU A 141 -8.76 0.50 9.32
C GLU A 141 -7.41 -0.19 9.36
N GLU A 142 -7.40 -1.39 9.92
CA GLU A 142 -6.22 -2.25 9.94
C GLU A 142 -6.09 -3.02 8.63
N ARG A 143 -4.96 -2.88 7.96
CA ARG A 143 -4.63 -3.61 6.74
C ARG A 143 -3.55 -4.64 7.03
N SER A 144 -3.80 -5.88 6.63
CA SER A 144 -2.80 -6.95 6.67
C SER A 144 -1.68 -6.69 5.68
N LEU A 145 -0.47 -7.13 6.03
CA LEU A 145 0.69 -7.14 5.15
C LEU A 145 1.19 -8.57 5.00
N ILE A 146 1.95 -8.79 3.93
CA ILE A 146 2.74 -10.00 3.72
C ILE A 146 4.23 -9.67 3.77
N GLU A 147 5.03 -10.64 4.18
CA GLU A 147 6.49 -10.55 4.33
C GLU A 147 7.18 -11.51 3.36
N ALA A 148 8.20 -11.04 2.65
CA ALA A 148 9.13 -11.89 1.92
C ALA A 148 10.32 -12.26 2.80
N VAL A 149 10.52 -13.54 3.03
CA VAL A 149 11.71 -14.10 3.69
C VAL A 149 12.51 -14.87 2.66
N THR A 150 13.81 -14.72 2.66
CA THR A 150 14.69 -15.34 1.65
C THR A 150 15.69 -16.30 2.25
N GLU A 151 16.00 -17.34 1.50
CA GLU A 151 17.04 -18.32 1.75
C GLU A 151 18.01 -18.36 0.56
N GLY A 152 19.32 -18.41 0.79
CA GLY A 152 20.32 -18.36 -0.29
C GLY A 152 20.70 -16.95 -0.78
N GLY A 153 20.17 -15.91 -0.14
CA GLY A 153 20.47 -14.50 -0.43
C GLY A 153 19.70 -13.56 0.48
N THR A 154 19.96 -12.25 0.38
CA THR A 154 19.30 -11.22 1.21
C THR A 154 18.71 -10.16 0.32
N LEU A 155 17.47 -9.79 0.56
CA LEU A 155 16.81 -8.66 -0.08
C LEU A 155 17.38 -7.35 0.45
N LYS A 156 17.63 -6.40 -0.45
CA LYS A 156 18.07 -5.04 -0.13
C LYS A 156 16.90 -4.15 0.23
N ASN A 157 15.74 -4.40 -0.40
CA ASN A 157 14.53 -3.65 -0.18
C ASN A 157 13.81 -4.09 1.10
N TYR A 158 12.96 -3.19 1.62
CA TYR A 158 12.07 -3.49 2.74
C TYR A 158 11.15 -4.68 2.40
N PRO A 159 11.15 -5.76 3.18
CA PRO A 159 10.59 -7.05 2.77
C PRO A 159 9.06 -7.16 2.93
N PHE A 160 8.38 -6.12 3.40
CA PHE A 160 6.93 -6.15 3.64
C PHE A 160 6.17 -5.47 2.52
N ALA A 161 5.03 -6.05 2.15
CA ALA A 161 4.09 -5.51 1.17
C ALA A 161 2.71 -5.30 1.79
N LEU A 162 2.14 -4.14 1.53
CA LEU A 162 0.73 -3.83 1.81
C LEU A 162 -0.17 -4.36 0.69
N ASN A 163 0.29 -4.30 -0.57
CA ASN A 163 -0.42 -4.83 -1.72
C ASN A 163 0.05 -6.23 -2.09
N GLU A 164 1.23 -6.37 -2.69
CA GLU A 164 1.66 -7.64 -3.25
C GLU A 164 3.18 -7.83 -3.27
N ILE A 165 3.57 -9.11 -3.30
CA ILE A 165 4.90 -9.59 -3.67
C ILE A 165 4.75 -10.33 -4.99
N ALA A 166 5.41 -9.83 -6.05
CA ALA A 166 5.42 -10.46 -7.36
C ALA A 166 6.81 -11.02 -7.68
N VAL A 167 6.86 -12.28 -8.08
CA VAL A 167 8.04 -12.94 -8.63
C VAL A 167 7.88 -13.02 -10.14
N MET A 168 8.78 -12.40 -10.90
CA MET A 168 8.62 -12.19 -12.34
C MET A 168 9.89 -12.55 -13.09
N LYS A 169 9.74 -12.89 -14.38
CA LYS A 169 10.90 -13.08 -15.26
C LYS A 169 11.70 -11.77 -15.40
N HIS A 170 13.02 -11.92 -15.45
CA HIS A 170 13.92 -10.79 -15.70
C HIS A 170 13.94 -10.41 -17.18
N ASP A 171 13.98 -11.42 -18.07
CA ASP A 171 14.12 -11.23 -19.50
C ASP A 171 12.81 -11.53 -20.26
N SER A 172 12.57 -10.77 -21.33
CA SER A 172 11.34 -10.85 -22.12
C SER A 172 11.17 -12.14 -22.92
N SER A 173 12.27 -12.86 -23.21
CA SER A 173 12.31 -13.93 -24.22
C SER A 173 12.10 -15.36 -23.72
N SER A 174 12.11 -15.59 -22.40
CA SER A 174 12.00 -16.94 -21.83
C SER A 174 10.86 -17.08 -20.85
N MET A 175 10.19 -18.22 -20.94
CA MET A 175 9.22 -18.67 -19.95
C MET A 175 9.95 -19.13 -18.69
N MET A 176 9.34 -18.88 -17.55
CA MET A 176 9.83 -19.25 -16.24
C MET A 176 8.99 -20.35 -15.63
N THR A 177 9.60 -21.28 -14.92
CA THR A 177 8.91 -22.26 -14.08
C THR A 177 8.97 -21.78 -12.63
N LEU A 178 7.79 -21.61 -12.02
CA LEU A 178 7.65 -21.28 -10.61
C LEU A 178 7.03 -22.47 -9.89
N GLU A 179 7.72 -22.98 -8.90
CA GLU A 179 7.20 -23.99 -8.00
C GLU A 179 6.75 -23.32 -6.70
N ALA A 180 5.43 -23.24 -6.50
CA ALA A 180 4.84 -22.72 -5.28
C ALA A 180 4.44 -23.90 -4.37
N THR A 181 4.97 -23.95 -3.14
CA THR A 181 4.61 -24.95 -2.14
C THR A 181 3.84 -24.26 -1.02
N LEU A 182 2.61 -24.72 -0.78
CA LEU A 182 1.73 -24.20 0.28
C LEU A 182 1.91 -25.03 1.55
N ASN A 183 2.23 -24.37 2.66
CA ASN A 183 2.36 -24.97 3.99
C ASN A 183 3.31 -26.18 4.04
N GLY A 184 4.30 -26.23 3.13
CA GLY A 184 5.24 -27.33 3.02
C GLY A 184 4.68 -28.64 2.46
N VAL A 185 3.42 -28.67 2.01
CA VAL A 185 2.71 -29.88 1.59
C VAL A 185 2.24 -29.82 0.13
N ASP A 186 1.37 -28.85 -0.17
CA ASP A 186 0.71 -28.78 -1.48
C ASP A 186 1.59 -28.04 -2.49
N ARG A 187 1.95 -28.70 -3.56
CA ARG A 187 2.85 -28.19 -4.59
C ARG A 187 2.10 -27.85 -5.88
N ILE A 188 2.28 -26.64 -6.35
CA ILE A 188 1.72 -26.12 -7.62
C ILE A 188 2.87 -25.67 -8.51
N ILE A 189 2.88 -26.11 -9.75
CA ILE A 189 3.87 -25.69 -10.74
C ILE A 189 3.20 -24.77 -11.76
N TYR A 190 3.72 -23.55 -11.86
CA TYR A 190 3.32 -22.57 -12.87
C TYR A 190 4.39 -22.43 -13.94
N GLN A 191 3.99 -22.57 -15.19
CA GLN A 191 4.77 -22.10 -16.34
C GLN A 191 4.16 -20.78 -16.77
N ALA A 192 4.81 -19.68 -16.42
CA ALA A 192 4.23 -18.33 -16.50
C ALA A 192 5.32 -17.26 -16.61
N ASP A 193 4.93 -16.03 -16.87
CA ASP A 193 5.79 -14.87 -16.80
C ASP A 193 6.08 -14.43 -15.35
N GLY A 194 5.28 -14.90 -14.41
CA GLY A 194 5.44 -14.64 -12.99
C GLY A 194 4.30 -15.17 -12.13
N LEU A 195 4.42 -14.94 -10.83
CA LEU A 195 3.40 -15.25 -9.82
C LEU A 195 3.31 -14.08 -8.84
N ILE A 196 2.10 -13.62 -8.58
CA ILE A 196 1.79 -12.59 -7.60
C ILE A 196 1.17 -13.26 -6.37
N VAL A 197 1.68 -12.90 -5.19
CA VAL A 197 1.02 -13.16 -3.91
C VAL A 197 0.51 -11.82 -3.40
N ALA A 198 -0.80 -11.62 -3.37
CA ALA A 198 -1.41 -10.35 -2.99
C ALA A 198 -2.27 -10.46 -1.74
N THR A 199 -2.24 -9.40 -0.93
CA THR A 199 -3.18 -9.17 0.17
C THR A 199 -4.57 -8.79 -0.37
N PRO A 200 -5.61 -8.70 0.46
CA PRO A 200 -6.88 -8.12 0.05
C PRO A 200 -6.75 -6.68 -0.47
N SER A 201 -5.85 -5.86 0.12
CA SER A 201 -5.55 -4.51 -0.40
C SER A 201 -4.96 -4.56 -1.80
N GLY A 202 -4.04 -5.48 -2.07
CA GLY A 202 -3.40 -5.69 -3.36
C GLY A 202 -4.31 -6.34 -4.41
N SER A 203 -5.48 -6.87 -4.01
CA SER A 203 -6.44 -7.44 -4.97
C SER A 203 -6.94 -6.42 -6.01
N THR A 204 -6.85 -5.13 -5.70
CA THR A 204 -7.15 -4.01 -6.61
C THR A 204 -5.90 -3.40 -7.27
N GLY A 205 -4.71 -3.96 -7.01
CA GLY A 205 -3.42 -3.57 -7.57
C GLY A 205 -3.03 -4.39 -8.80
N TYR A 206 -1.79 -4.88 -8.83
CA TYR A 206 -1.27 -5.64 -9.98
C TYR A 206 -2.04 -6.95 -10.19
N SER A 207 -2.48 -7.62 -9.12
CA SER A 207 -3.31 -8.83 -9.20
C SER A 207 -4.57 -8.62 -10.05
N LEU A 208 -5.26 -7.47 -9.91
CA LEU A 208 -6.44 -7.14 -10.72
C LEU A 208 -6.12 -7.08 -12.22
N SER A 209 -4.98 -6.46 -12.57
CA SER A 209 -4.56 -6.27 -13.96
C SER A 209 -4.28 -7.58 -14.71
N VAL A 210 -3.99 -8.66 -13.97
CA VAL A 210 -3.74 -9.99 -14.53
C VAL A 210 -4.88 -10.99 -14.25
N GLY A 211 -6.06 -10.48 -13.90
CA GLY A 211 -7.29 -11.28 -13.78
C GLY A 211 -7.51 -11.88 -12.38
N GLY A 212 -6.84 -11.37 -11.35
CA GLY A 212 -7.13 -11.72 -9.96
C GLY A 212 -8.51 -11.23 -9.49
N PRO A 213 -9.14 -11.90 -8.52
CA PRO A 213 -10.43 -11.50 -7.98
C PRO A 213 -10.30 -10.24 -7.12
N ILE A 214 -11.34 -9.43 -7.06
CA ILE A 214 -11.46 -8.35 -6.09
C ILE A 214 -11.87 -8.95 -4.74
N ILE A 215 -11.12 -8.60 -3.69
CA ILE A 215 -11.31 -9.13 -2.34
C ILE A 215 -11.61 -7.98 -1.39
N SER A 216 -12.60 -8.18 -0.49
CA SER A 216 -12.88 -7.21 0.56
C SER A 216 -11.64 -7.01 1.44
N PRO A 217 -11.26 -5.77 1.74
CA PRO A 217 -10.07 -5.46 2.55
C PRO A 217 -10.04 -6.12 3.94
N GLU A 218 -11.20 -6.48 4.46
CA GLU A 218 -11.37 -7.09 5.78
C GLU A 218 -11.20 -8.62 5.76
N ALA A 219 -11.08 -9.24 4.58
CA ALA A 219 -10.95 -10.68 4.46
C ALA A 219 -9.57 -11.17 4.94
N ASN A 220 -9.55 -12.30 5.64
CA ASN A 220 -8.32 -12.94 6.12
C ASN A 220 -7.80 -13.95 5.09
N VAL A 221 -7.44 -13.47 3.93
CA VAL A 221 -6.97 -14.30 2.80
C VAL A 221 -5.80 -13.64 2.09
N VAL A 222 -5.08 -14.42 1.29
CA VAL A 222 -4.16 -13.96 0.26
C VAL A 222 -4.52 -14.63 -1.06
N VAL A 223 -4.16 -14.01 -2.17
CA VAL A 223 -4.42 -14.55 -3.50
C VAL A 223 -3.13 -14.78 -4.25
N LEU A 224 -2.99 -15.98 -4.85
CA LEU A 224 -1.94 -16.35 -5.79
C LEU A 224 -2.48 -16.13 -7.20
N THR A 225 -1.89 -15.20 -7.94
CA THR A 225 -2.33 -14.87 -9.31
C THR A 225 -1.16 -15.07 -10.26
N PRO A 226 -1.21 -16.07 -11.17
CA PRO A 226 -0.17 -16.27 -12.18
C PRO A 226 -0.22 -15.16 -13.23
N ILE A 227 0.94 -14.69 -13.70
CA ILE A 227 1.08 -13.69 -14.75
C ILE A 227 1.26 -14.43 -16.08
N ALA A 228 0.36 -14.22 -17.04
CA ALA A 228 0.39 -14.82 -18.37
C ALA A 228 0.73 -16.34 -18.35
N PRO A 229 -0.02 -17.18 -17.64
CA PRO A 229 0.28 -18.61 -17.56
C PRO A 229 0.08 -19.30 -18.90
N HIS A 230 0.96 -20.25 -19.23
CA HIS A 230 0.82 -21.07 -20.43
C HIS A 230 -0.26 -22.15 -20.31
N SER A 231 -0.61 -22.54 -19.09
CA SER A 231 -1.70 -23.49 -18.85
C SER A 231 -3.05 -22.80 -18.95
N LEU A 232 -3.92 -23.29 -19.82
CA LEU A 232 -5.29 -22.79 -19.98
C LEU A 232 -6.16 -23.04 -18.75
N SER A 233 -5.79 -23.96 -17.87
CA SER A 233 -6.50 -24.30 -16.62
C SER A 233 -6.02 -23.49 -15.42
N ALA A 234 -4.88 -22.80 -15.50
CA ALA A 234 -4.38 -21.99 -14.38
C ALA A 234 -5.34 -20.82 -14.10
N ARG A 235 -5.70 -20.67 -12.85
CA ARG A 235 -6.57 -19.60 -12.36
C ARG A 235 -5.99 -19.05 -11.06
N PRO A 236 -6.30 -17.80 -10.69
CA PRO A 236 -5.99 -17.30 -9.36
C PRO A 236 -6.60 -18.17 -8.27
N ILE A 237 -5.84 -18.38 -7.20
CA ILE A 237 -6.26 -19.19 -6.04
C ILE A 237 -6.29 -18.29 -4.82
N VAL A 238 -7.41 -18.29 -4.11
CA VAL A 238 -7.56 -17.59 -2.81
C VAL A 238 -7.33 -18.61 -1.70
N ILE A 239 -6.43 -18.29 -0.78
CA ILE A 239 -6.07 -19.14 0.36
C ILE A 239 -6.13 -18.35 1.67
N ASP A 240 -6.13 -19.03 2.80
CA ASP A 240 -6.07 -18.41 4.14
C ASP A 240 -4.78 -17.59 4.29
N ASP A 241 -4.86 -16.43 4.94
CA ASP A 241 -3.72 -15.50 5.10
C ASP A 241 -2.64 -16.02 6.07
N ASN A 242 -2.92 -17.06 6.86
CA ASN A 242 -1.92 -17.75 7.68
C ASN A 242 -1.12 -18.78 6.88
N SER A 243 -1.46 -19.02 5.62
CA SER A 243 -0.70 -19.92 4.76
C SER A 243 0.70 -19.37 4.48
N VAL A 244 1.66 -20.28 4.46
CA VAL A 244 3.04 -20.00 4.05
C VAL A 244 3.23 -20.45 2.60
N VAL A 245 3.68 -19.57 1.74
CA VAL A 245 3.91 -19.82 0.32
C VAL A 245 5.41 -19.80 0.04
N GLU A 246 6.00 -20.96 -0.23
CA GLU A 246 7.39 -21.06 -0.65
C GLU A 246 7.45 -21.08 -2.18
N ILE A 247 8.30 -20.21 -2.77
CA ILE A 247 8.44 -20.07 -4.22
C ILE A 247 9.88 -20.36 -4.59
N LYS A 248 10.06 -21.37 -5.47
CA LYS A 248 11.33 -21.64 -6.16
C LYS A 248 11.17 -21.29 -7.62
N VAL A 249 12.21 -20.71 -8.18
CA VAL A 249 12.26 -20.27 -9.57
C VAL A 249 13.25 -21.12 -10.35
N CYS A 250 12.89 -21.48 -11.57
CA CYS A 250 13.81 -22.00 -12.56
C CYS A 250 13.66 -21.18 -13.84
N SER A 251 14.70 -20.47 -14.22
CA SER A 251 14.72 -19.60 -15.41
C SER A 251 15.97 -19.87 -16.26
N ARG A 252 15.87 -19.62 -17.57
CA ARG A 252 17.01 -19.79 -18.47
C ARG A 252 18.11 -18.76 -18.25
N SER A 253 17.77 -17.60 -17.71
CA SER A 253 18.73 -16.53 -17.39
C SER A 253 19.36 -16.69 -16.00
N HIS A 254 18.99 -17.74 -15.25
CA HIS A 254 19.46 -18.01 -13.88
C HIS A 254 19.19 -16.84 -12.91
N ASN A 255 18.24 -15.97 -13.24
CA ASN A 255 17.81 -14.85 -12.41
C ASN A 255 16.32 -14.58 -12.58
N PHE A 256 15.76 -13.82 -11.64
CA PHE A 256 14.38 -13.35 -11.68
C PHE A 256 14.26 -11.97 -11.00
N LEU A 257 13.14 -11.32 -11.17
CA LEU A 257 12.79 -10.10 -10.46
C LEU A 257 11.81 -10.41 -9.34
N ILE A 258 12.08 -9.86 -8.16
CA ILE A 258 11.08 -9.72 -7.10
C ILE A 258 10.64 -8.27 -7.03
N ALA A 259 9.32 -8.04 -6.99
CA ALA A 259 8.72 -6.73 -6.78
C ALA A 259 7.89 -6.75 -5.51
N ILE A 260 8.19 -5.87 -4.54
CA ILE A 260 7.49 -5.74 -3.27
C ILE A 260 6.83 -4.35 -3.25
N ASP A 261 5.53 -4.27 -3.44
CA ASP A 261 4.80 -3.00 -3.64
C ASP A 261 5.52 -2.09 -4.66
N GLY A 262 5.91 -2.64 -5.81
CA GLY A 262 6.60 -1.93 -6.90
C GLY A 262 8.08 -1.62 -6.66
N ARG A 263 8.69 -2.05 -5.55
CA ARG A 263 10.13 -1.97 -5.32
C ARG A 263 10.81 -3.20 -5.89
N ASN A 264 11.44 -3.03 -7.05
CA ASN A 264 12.04 -4.13 -7.81
C ASN A 264 13.46 -4.44 -7.36
N GLU A 265 13.80 -5.72 -7.35
CA GLU A 265 15.14 -6.23 -7.10
C GLU A 265 15.41 -7.48 -7.95
N SER A 266 16.61 -7.60 -8.50
CA SER A 266 17.05 -8.80 -9.22
C SER A 266 17.60 -9.82 -8.23
N CYS A 267 17.13 -11.06 -8.35
CA CYS A 267 17.51 -12.19 -7.51
C CYS A 267 18.11 -13.32 -8.36
N ASP A 268 19.05 -14.07 -7.77
CA ASP A 268 19.57 -15.31 -8.34
C ASP A 268 18.52 -16.44 -8.19
N GLU A 269 18.46 -17.37 -9.17
CA GLU A 269 17.48 -18.46 -9.15
C GLU A 269 17.64 -19.44 -7.97
N ASN A 270 18.84 -19.50 -7.36
CA ASN A 270 19.07 -20.30 -6.16
C ASN A 270 18.41 -19.71 -4.91
N MET A 271 17.96 -18.46 -4.98
CA MET A 271 17.26 -17.82 -3.87
C MET A 271 15.84 -18.35 -3.78
N LYS A 272 15.49 -18.96 -2.65
CA LYS A 272 14.14 -19.37 -2.32
C LYS A 272 13.41 -18.20 -1.65
N ILE A 273 12.20 -17.91 -2.10
CA ILE A 273 11.34 -16.87 -1.52
C ILE A 273 10.23 -17.54 -0.71
N THR A 274 10.10 -17.15 0.53
CA THR A 274 8.96 -17.54 1.38
C THR A 274 8.09 -16.33 1.65
N VAL A 275 6.82 -16.38 1.23
CA VAL A 275 5.84 -15.33 1.52
C VAL A 275 4.92 -15.82 2.63
N ARG A 276 4.77 -14.98 3.65
CA ARG A 276 3.91 -15.25 4.81
C ARG A 276 3.24 -13.97 5.31
N LYS A 277 2.23 -14.10 6.14
CA LYS A 277 1.59 -12.98 6.84
C LYS A 277 2.61 -12.25 7.73
N ALA A 278 2.63 -10.93 7.65
CA ALA A 278 3.41 -10.11 8.56
C ALA A 278 2.82 -10.14 9.97
N ASN A 279 3.67 -9.97 10.98
CA ASN A 279 3.25 -9.96 12.39
C ASN A 279 2.77 -8.57 12.89
N TYR A 280 2.49 -7.65 11.97
CA TYR A 280 1.92 -6.33 12.25
C TYR A 280 0.96 -5.92 11.13
N LYS A 281 0.16 -4.90 11.40
CA LYS A 281 -0.81 -4.32 10.45
C LYS A 281 -0.49 -2.86 10.21
N GLN A 282 -0.87 -2.34 9.05
CA GLN A 282 -0.83 -0.93 8.75
C GLN A 282 -2.17 -0.28 9.08
N LEU A 283 -2.13 0.84 9.77
CA LEU A 283 -3.31 1.63 10.09
C LEU A 283 -3.56 2.66 8.97
N ILE A 284 -4.77 2.65 8.39
CA ILE A 284 -5.19 3.62 7.37
C ILE A 284 -6.37 4.42 7.90
N ILE A 285 -6.30 5.75 7.83
CA ILE A 285 -7.41 6.62 8.21
C ILE A 285 -8.47 6.60 7.10
N ARG A 286 -9.72 6.35 7.50
CA ARG A 286 -10.89 6.30 6.61
C ARG A 286 -11.96 7.32 7.00
N ARG A 287 -12.76 7.70 6.00
CA ARG A 287 -14.04 8.37 6.24
C ARG A 287 -15.05 7.35 6.77
N LYS A 288 -15.77 7.70 7.86
CA LYS A 288 -16.83 6.84 8.45
C LYS A 288 -17.96 6.47 7.48
N SER A 289 -18.18 7.29 6.45
CA SER A 289 -19.32 7.18 5.52
C SER A 289 -19.01 6.53 4.17
N HIS A 290 -17.75 6.10 3.92
CA HIS A 290 -17.36 5.58 2.60
C HIS A 290 -17.12 4.08 2.64
N SER A 291 -17.93 3.31 1.89
CA SER A 291 -17.84 1.85 1.86
C SER A 291 -16.87 1.37 0.75
N PHE A 292 -16.37 0.15 0.90
CA PHE A 292 -15.56 -0.51 -0.14
C PHE A 292 -16.31 -0.64 -1.48
N ILE A 293 -17.61 -0.93 -1.43
CA ILE A 293 -18.45 -1.06 -2.64
C ILE A 293 -18.59 0.28 -3.36
N GLN A 294 -18.78 1.38 -2.61
CA GLN A 294 -18.80 2.72 -3.20
C GLN A 294 -17.49 3.05 -3.90
N ASN A 295 -16.34 2.67 -3.28
CA ASN A 295 -15.03 2.81 -3.91
C ASN A 295 -14.92 2.04 -5.23
N LEU A 296 -15.44 0.81 -5.28
CA LEU A 296 -15.46 0.01 -6.52
C LEU A 296 -16.32 0.67 -7.61
N GLN A 297 -17.49 1.17 -7.26
CA GLN A 297 -18.40 1.85 -8.20
C GLN A 297 -17.74 3.11 -8.78
N GLU A 298 -17.18 3.97 -7.92
CA GLU A 298 -16.53 5.21 -8.34
C GLU A 298 -15.27 4.98 -9.19
N LYS A 299 -14.52 3.90 -8.90
CA LYS A 299 -13.23 3.63 -9.54
C LYS A 299 -13.31 2.84 -10.81
N LEU A 300 -14.11 1.79 -10.80
CA LEU A 300 -14.25 0.85 -11.91
C LEU A 300 -15.49 1.12 -12.74
N MET A 301 -16.27 2.16 -12.41
CA MET A 301 -17.60 2.41 -13.00
C MET A 301 -18.48 1.14 -12.92
N TRP A 302 -18.34 0.39 -11.82
CA TRP A 302 -19.01 -0.90 -11.66
C TRP A 302 -20.50 -0.72 -11.53
N GLY A 303 -21.25 -1.31 -12.48
CA GLY A 303 -22.71 -1.24 -12.51
C GLY A 303 -23.29 0.03 -13.14
N THR A 304 -22.43 0.93 -13.67
CA THR A 304 -22.91 2.02 -14.51
C THR A 304 -23.16 1.54 -15.93
N ASP A 305 -24.38 1.70 -16.43
CA ASP A 305 -24.68 1.48 -17.84
C ASP A 305 -24.11 2.65 -18.65
N ILE A 306 -23.16 2.37 -19.55
CA ILE A 306 -22.50 3.36 -20.41
C ILE A 306 -23.49 3.99 -21.41
N ARG A 307 -24.75 3.55 -21.41
CA ARG A 307 -25.81 3.97 -22.33
C ARG A 307 -26.78 4.99 -21.76
N GLU A 308 -26.53 5.51 -20.55
CA GLU A 308 -27.28 6.63 -19.97
C GLU A 308 -26.47 7.92 -19.99
#